data_c32bb56f6aa78633ad45eec5682565c7
#
_entry.id   c32bb56f6aa78633ad45eec5682565c7
#
_cell.length_a   1.000
_cell.length_b   1.000
_cell.length_c   1.000
_cell.angle_alpha   90.00
_cell.angle_beta   90.00
_cell.angle_gamma   90.00
#
_symmetry.space_group_name_H-M   'P 1'
#
loop_
_entity.id
_entity.type
_entity.pdbx_description
1 polymer ?
#
loop_
_entity_poly.entity_id
_entity_poly.type
_entity_poly.pdbx_seq_one_letter_code
_entity_poly.pdbx_strand_id
1 'polypeptide(L)'
;GSILWTDEGPTFVDLDDARMGPAMQDLWMLAHDEQAMREVLAGYREFRDLDPAELALIPALRAMRQLHYAGWIASRWADPAFPLAFPFVAGTRWWEEHVNDLHELAESME
;
A
#
# COMPACT_ATOMS: atom_id res chain seq x y z
N GLY A 1 -12.01 -2.12 2.15
CA GLY A 1 -10.95 -1.87 3.07
C GLY A 1 -11.18 -2.51 4.42
N SER A 2 -10.13 -2.49 5.22
CA SER A 2 -10.11 -3.11 6.55
C SER A 2 -10.63 -2.19 7.66
N ILE A 3 -11.19 -1.05 7.30
CA ILE A 3 -11.75 -0.09 8.25
C ILE A 3 -13.23 0.12 7.94
N LEU A 4 -14.07 -0.19 8.91
CA LEU A 4 -15.52 0.07 8.83
C LEU A 4 -15.84 1.28 9.71
N TRP A 5 -16.62 2.21 9.15
CA TRP A 5 -17.05 3.40 9.88
C TRP A 5 -18.45 3.17 10.46
N THR A 6 -18.56 3.37 11.76
CA THR A 6 -19.84 3.28 12.51
C THR A 6 -20.10 4.60 13.22
N ASP A 7 -21.27 4.74 13.85
CA ASP A 7 -21.61 5.91 14.65
C ASP A 7 -20.65 6.14 15.83
N GLU A 8 -19.96 5.09 16.26
CA GLU A 8 -18.96 5.15 17.34
C GLU A 8 -17.53 5.43 16.82
N GLY A 9 -17.34 5.57 15.51
CA GLY A 9 -16.07 5.82 14.88
C GLY A 9 -15.57 4.65 14.01
N PRO A 10 -14.27 4.60 13.70
CA PRO A 10 -13.71 3.54 12.88
C PRO A 10 -13.61 2.22 13.65
N THR A 11 -13.89 1.12 12.96
CA THR A 11 -13.69 -0.24 13.45
C THR A 11 -12.73 -0.97 12.54
N PHE A 12 -11.66 -1.51 13.11
CA PHE A 12 -10.65 -2.26 12.35
C PHE A 12 -11.04 -3.73 12.29
N VAL A 13 -11.02 -4.28 11.08
CA VAL A 13 -11.39 -5.68 10.81
C VAL A 13 -10.30 -6.33 9.96
N ASP A 14 -10.34 -7.67 9.88
CA ASP A 14 -9.45 -8.46 9.02
C ASP A 14 -7.98 -8.28 9.37
N LEU A 15 -7.64 -8.60 10.63
CA LEU A 15 -6.27 -8.48 11.17
C LEU A 15 -5.48 -9.79 11.10
N ASP A 16 -5.90 -10.76 10.28
CA ASP A 16 -5.29 -12.08 10.19
C ASP A 16 -3.81 -12.04 9.79
N ASP A 17 -3.42 -11.04 8.96
CA ASP A 17 -2.06 -10.85 8.50
C ASP A 17 -1.27 -9.82 9.32
N ALA A 18 -1.76 -9.45 10.50
CA ALA A 18 -1.08 -8.49 11.36
C ALA A 18 0.30 -8.99 11.78
N ARG A 19 1.33 -8.14 11.64
CA ARG A 19 2.73 -8.48 11.91
C ARG A 19 3.48 -7.31 12.50
N MET A 20 4.63 -7.59 13.11
CA MET A 20 5.55 -6.54 13.54
C MET A 20 6.27 -5.94 12.33
N GLY A 21 6.38 -4.63 12.31
CA GLY A 21 7.04 -3.90 11.24
C GLY A 21 7.12 -2.41 11.55
N PRO A 22 7.71 -1.61 10.64
CA PRO A 22 7.73 -0.15 10.80
C PRO A 22 6.32 0.42 10.85
N ALA A 23 6.09 1.42 11.70
CA ALA A 23 4.78 2.08 11.80
C ALA A 23 4.33 2.66 10.46
N MET A 24 5.27 3.17 9.66
CA MET A 24 4.98 3.75 8.35
C MET A 24 4.35 2.75 7.39
N GLN A 25 4.61 1.45 7.56
CA GLN A 25 3.98 0.41 6.73
C GLN A 25 2.46 0.45 6.81
N ASP A 26 1.91 0.78 7.98
CA ASP A 26 0.46 0.89 8.17
C ASP A 26 -0.08 2.28 7.80
N LEU A 27 0.75 3.31 7.96
CA LEU A 27 0.31 4.69 7.87
C LEU A 27 0.31 5.24 6.44
N TRP A 28 1.27 4.86 5.60
CA TRP A 28 1.44 5.49 4.29
C TRP A 28 0.25 5.29 3.35
N MET A 29 -0.46 4.19 3.49
CA MET A 29 -1.63 3.90 2.64
C MET A 29 -2.88 4.67 3.05
N LEU A 30 -2.91 5.23 4.25
CA LEU A 30 -4.03 6.02 4.73
C LEU A 30 -4.04 7.43 4.15
N ALA A 31 -2.92 7.85 3.56
CA ALA A 31 -2.72 9.20 3.05
C ALA A 31 -2.47 9.18 1.55
N HIS A 32 -3.27 9.91 0.79
CA HIS A 32 -3.18 9.99 -0.67
C HIS A 32 -2.48 11.28 -1.15
N ASP A 33 -2.22 12.24 -0.26
CA ASP A 33 -1.51 13.47 -0.55
C ASP A 33 -0.75 13.96 0.69
N GLU A 34 0.01 15.06 0.52
CA GLU A 34 0.81 15.62 1.62
C GLU A 34 -0.06 16.12 2.79
N GLN A 35 -1.22 16.69 2.50
CA GLN A 35 -2.12 17.17 3.54
C GLN A 35 -2.66 16.01 4.38
N ALA A 36 -3.12 14.97 3.72
CA ALA A 36 -3.60 13.76 4.39
C ALA A 36 -2.48 13.10 5.21
N MET A 37 -1.25 13.09 4.68
CA MET A 37 -0.10 12.57 5.41
C MET A 37 0.19 13.36 6.68
N ARG A 38 0.13 14.70 6.61
CA ARG A 38 0.31 15.54 7.81
C ARG A 38 -0.74 15.25 8.88
N GLU A 39 -1.99 15.07 8.46
CA GLU A 39 -3.08 14.75 9.39
C GLU A 39 -2.92 13.38 10.04
N VAL A 40 -2.55 12.36 9.25
CA VAL A 40 -2.29 11.01 9.75
C VAL A 40 -1.14 11.02 10.74
N LEU A 41 -0.04 11.68 10.42
CA LEU A 41 1.12 11.76 11.31
C LEU A 41 0.83 12.54 12.59
N ALA A 42 0.06 13.63 12.51
CA ALA A 42 -0.34 14.40 13.69
C ALA A 42 -1.18 13.55 14.63
N GLY A 43 -2.14 12.78 14.08
CA GLY A 43 -2.96 11.88 14.88
C GLY A 43 -2.15 10.74 15.51
N TYR A 44 -1.24 10.15 14.77
CA TYR A 44 -0.39 9.08 15.29
C TYR A 44 0.52 9.56 16.43
N ARG A 45 1.10 10.76 16.29
CA ARG A 45 2.01 11.33 17.30
C ARG A 45 1.33 11.69 18.61
N GLU A 46 0.01 11.78 18.67
CA GLU A 46 -0.72 11.95 19.93
C GLU A 46 -0.59 10.72 20.84
N PHE A 47 -0.30 9.55 20.27
CA PHE A 47 -0.26 8.27 20.99
C PHE A 47 1.12 7.66 21.04
N ARG A 48 1.96 7.88 20.04
CA ARG A 48 3.28 7.32 19.91
C ARG A 48 4.23 8.25 19.16
N ASP A 49 5.51 8.17 19.51
CA ASP A 49 6.55 8.84 18.74
C ASP A 49 6.77 8.10 17.43
N LEU A 50 6.99 8.84 16.35
CA LEU A 50 7.34 8.32 15.06
C LEU A 50 8.75 8.81 14.70
N ASP A 51 9.64 7.88 14.33
CA ASP A 51 10.95 8.24 13.80
C ASP A 51 10.76 8.88 12.41
N PRO A 52 11.16 10.16 12.22
CA PRO A 52 11.04 10.81 10.91
C PRO A 52 11.77 10.07 9.78
N ALA A 53 12.80 9.28 10.09
CA ALA A 53 13.51 8.48 9.09
C ALA A 53 12.59 7.45 8.41
N GLU A 54 11.52 7.02 9.06
CA GLU A 54 10.55 6.09 8.45
C GLU A 54 9.82 6.68 7.25
N LEU A 55 9.74 8.02 7.13
CA LEU A 55 9.16 8.66 5.94
C LEU A 55 9.94 8.32 4.68
N ALA A 56 11.24 8.10 4.78
CA ALA A 56 12.08 7.70 3.66
C ALA A 56 11.77 6.28 3.16
N LEU A 57 11.04 5.47 3.93
CA LEU A 57 10.64 4.12 3.54
C LEU A 57 9.48 4.10 2.54
N ILE A 58 8.74 5.20 2.38
CA ILE A 58 7.52 5.21 1.55
C ILE A 58 7.76 4.72 0.12
N PRO A 59 8.79 5.19 -0.62
CA PRO A 59 9.02 4.67 -1.97
C PRO A 59 9.28 3.16 -2.00
N ALA A 60 10.06 2.63 -1.06
CA ALA A 60 10.33 1.20 -0.95
C ALA A 60 9.06 0.41 -0.61
N LEU A 61 8.23 0.92 0.30
CA LEU A 61 6.96 0.29 0.66
C LEU A 61 5.99 0.25 -0.53
N ARG A 62 5.94 1.32 -1.33
CA ARG A 62 5.15 1.36 -2.56
C ARG A 62 5.64 0.34 -3.58
N ALA A 63 6.96 0.25 -3.77
CA ALA A 63 7.55 -0.73 -4.69
C ALA A 63 7.22 -2.16 -4.25
N MET A 64 7.38 -2.48 -2.98
CA MET A 64 7.06 -3.78 -2.42
C MET A 64 5.58 -4.14 -2.62
N ARG A 65 4.69 -3.18 -2.42
CA ARG A 65 3.26 -3.39 -2.62
C ARG A 65 2.93 -3.66 -4.07
N GLN A 66 3.51 -2.91 -5.00
CA GLN A 66 3.29 -3.12 -6.44
C GLN A 66 3.78 -4.49 -6.89
N LEU A 67 4.96 -4.89 -6.43
CA LEU A 67 5.51 -6.23 -6.73
C LEU A 67 4.65 -7.33 -6.14
N HIS A 68 4.22 -7.17 -4.90
CA HIS A 68 3.36 -8.13 -4.23
C HIS A 68 2.01 -8.28 -4.95
N TYR A 69 1.40 -7.18 -5.34
CA TYR A 69 0.12 -7.15 -6.04
C TYR A 69 0.19 -7.92 -7.38
N ALA A 70 1.20 -7.60 -8.19
CA ALA A 70 1.42 -8.28 -9.47
C ALA A 70 1.68 -9.79 -9.28
N GLY A 71 2.53 -10.14 -8.32
CA GLY A 71 2.83 -11.54 -8.01
C GLY A 71 1.63 -12.31 -7.47
N TRP A 72 0.83 -11.67 -6.64
CA TRP A 72 -0.39 -12.27 -6.09
C TRP A 72 -1.40 -12.59 -7.19
N ILE A 73 -1.64 -11.66 -8.12
CA ILE A 73 -2.53 -11.89 -9.25
C ILE A 73 -1.97 -12.99 -10.16
N ALA A 74 -0.69 -12.91 -10.52
CA ALA A 74 -0.05 -13.87 -11.40
C ALA A 74 -0.07 -15.30 -10.84
N SER A 75 0.17 -15.44 -9.54
CA SER A 75 0.19 -16.76 -8.88
C SER A 75 -1.19 -17.43 -8.84
N ARG A 76 -2.25 -16.65 -9.00
CA ARG A 76 -3.64 -17.13 -8.97
C ARG A 76 -4.34 -17.08 -10.33
N TRP A 77 -3.59 -16.86 -11.40
CA TRP A 77 -4.17 -16.67 -12.74
C TRP A 77 -4.95 -17.88 -13.24
N ALA A 78 -4.64 -19.09 -12.77
CA ALA A 78 -5.37 -20.30 -13.11
C ALA A 78 -6.79 -20.35 -12.51
N ASP A 79 -7.07 -19.55 -11.49
CA ASP A 79 -8.42 -19.41 -10.94
C ASP A 79 -9.24 -18.53 -11.88
N PRO A 80 -10.38 -19.02 -12.44
CA PRO A 80 -11.18 -18.25 -13.40
C PRO A 80 -11.67 -16.91 -12.89
N ALA A 81 -11.77 -16.72 -11.59
CA ALA A 81 -12.20 -15.45 -11.01
C ALA A 81 -11.17 -14.33 -11.25
N PHE A 82 -9.87 -14.67 -11.36
CA PHE A 82 -8.80 -13.68 -11.51
C PHE A 82 -8.76 -13.02 -12.87
N PRO A 83 -8.79 -13.76 -14.02
CA PRO A 83 -8.91 -13.11 -15.31
C PRO A 83 -10.18 -12.26 -15.47
N LEU A 84 -11.27 -12.66 -14.82
CA LEU A 84 -12.52 -11.89 -14.84
C LEU A 84 -12.41 -10.59 -14.02
N ALA A 85 -11.77 -10.64 -12.86
CA ALA A 85 -11.60 -9.48 -11.98
C ALA A 85 -10.48 -8.54 -12.45
N PHE A 86 -9.42 -9.09 -13.07
CA PHE A 86 -8.21 -8.36 -13.46
C PHE A 86 -7.86 -8.58 -14.93
N PRO A 87 -8.79 -8.30 -15.87
CA PRO A 87 -8.56 -8.57 -17.30
C PRO A 87 -7.40 -7.76 -17.89
N PHE A 88 -7.13 -6.59 -17.35
CA PHE A 88 -6.05 -5.71 -17.80
C PHE A 88 -4.65 -6.32 -17.61
N VAL A 89 -4.48 -7.25 -16.68
CA VAL A 89 -3.19 -7.92 -16.40
C VAL A 89 -2.77 -8.84 -17.56
N ALA A 90 -3.71 -9.28 -18.41
CA ALA A 90 -3.40 -10.05 -19.61
C ALA A 90 -2.78 -9.21 -20.72
N GLY A 91 -2.89 -7.87 -20.64
CA GLY A 91 -2.40 -6.94 -21.65
C GLY A 91 -0.99 -6.43 -21.38
N THR A 92 -0.25 -6.15 -22.46
CA THR A 92 1.12 -5.64 -22.37
C THR A 92 1.19 -4.26 -21.73
N ARG A 93 0.21 -3.41 -21.99
CA ARG A 93 0.20 -2.01 -21.53
C ARG A 93 0.27 -1.91 -20.01
N TRP A 94 -0.47 -2.74 -19.29
CA TRP A 94 -0.45 -2.73 -17.82
C TRP A 94 0.94 -3.07 -17.27
N TRP A 95 1.62 -4.06 -17.88
CA TRP A 95 2.97 -4.45 -17.47
C TRP A 95 4.01 -3.38 -17.79
N GLU A 96 3.87 -2.70 -18.93
CA GLU A 96 4.75 -1.57 -19.26
C GLU A 96 4.62 -0.44 -18.25
N GLU A 97 3.39 -0.07 -17.89
CA GLU A 97 3.12 0.94 -16.87
C GLU A 97 3.66 0.52 -15.50
N HIS A 98 3.50 -0.75 -15.14
CA HIS A 98 4.01 -1.31 -13.90
C HIS A 98 5.53 -1.21 -13.81
N VAL A 99 6.24 -1.57 -14.87
CA VAL A 99 7.70 -1.47 -14.94
C VAL A 99 8.15 0.00 -14.86
N ASN A 100 7.48 0.90 -15.57
CA ASN A 100 7.79 2.33 -15.52
C ASN A 100 7.59 2.90 -14.12
N ASP A 101 6.51 2.55 -13.44
CA ASP A 101 6.25 2.99 -12.07
C ASP A 101 7.34 2.51 -11.11
N LEU A 102 7.80 1.26 -11.26
CA LEU A 102 8.89 0.72 -10.46
C LEU A 102 10.20 1.45 -10.72
N HIS A 103 10.49 1.82 -11.98
CA HIS A 103 11.66 2.63 -12.31
C HIS A 103 11.61 4.01 -11.66
N GLU A 104 10.48 4.68 -11.69
CA GLU A 104 10.29 5.98 -11.05
C GLU A 104 10.48 5.89 -9.53
N LEU A 105 9.97 4.84 -8.91
CA LEU A 105 10.16 4.61 -7.48
C LEU A 105 11.63 4.34 -7.14
N ALA A 106 12.33 3.56 -7.96
CA ALA A 106 13.77 3.31 -7.78
C ALA A 106 14.58 4.60 -7.87
N GLU A 107 14.29 5.45 -8.84
CA GLU A 107 14.93 6.76 -9.00
C GLU A 107 14.68 7.65 -7.78
N SER A 108 13.48 7.61 -7.21
CA SER A 108 13.13 8.40 -6.03
C SER A 108 13.85 7.97 -4.75
N MET A 109 14.43 6.77 -4.74
CA MET A 109 15.21 6.23 -3.61
C MET A 109 16.71 6.60 -3.65
N GLU A 110 17.16 7.18 -4.75
CA GLU A 110 18.56 7.58 -4.94
C GLU A 110 18.90 8.90 -4.24
#